data_b39680df1e68125bbac330f64db24a04
#
_entry.id   b39680df1e68125bbac330f64db24a04
#
_cell.length_a   1.000
_cell.length_b   1.000
_cell.length_c   1.000
_cell.angle_alpha   90.00
_cell.angle_beta   90.00
_cell.angle_gamma   90.00
#
_symmetry.space_group_name_H-M   'P 1'
#
loop_
_entity.id
_entity.type
_entity.pdbx_description
1 polymer ?
#
loop_
_entity_poly.entity_id
_entity_poly.type
_entity_poly.pdbx_seq_one_letter_code
_entity_poly.pdbx_strand_id
1 'polypeptide(L)'
;MVLYPERGSLMKTLRALVLLLVLGCLSGCGYNAMQRQDEAVKQAWSEVLNQYQRRADLVPNLVNTVKGYAQHEEKVFVEVTNARAKVGSLQVNADTVNDPEKLKQFQAAQGELGGALSRLMVVSENYPQLKADGLFQNLQAQLEGTENRVTVARNRYIQSVADYNSMIRTFPNNLTAKMFGYQIKPNFSVDNEKAISTAPTVDFGSGTPAPAASAH
;
A
#
# COMPACT_ATOMS: atom_id res chain seq x y z
N MET A 1 66.04 32.29 20.06
CA MET A 1 64.71 32.96 20.19
C MET A 1 63.67 31.88 19.97
N VAL A 2 63.18 31.25 21.05
CA VAL A 2 62.25 30.15 21.00
C VAL A 2 60.84 30.75 21.04
N LEU A 3 60.11 30.68 19.90
CA LEU A 3 58.71 31.08 19.78
C LEU A 3 57.83 30.09 20.54
N TYR A 4 57.37 30.46 21.74
CA TYR A 4 56.34 29.72 22.45
C TYR A 4 54.99 30.00 21.73
N PRO A 5 54.31 28.94 21.24
CA PRO A 5 52.97 29.16 20.65
C PRO A 5 52.04 29.58 21.79
N GLU A 6 51.33 30.69 21.56
CA GLU A 6 50.35 31.26 22.49
C GLU A 6 49.33 30.18 22.93
N ARG A 7 49.25 29.90 24.23
CA ARG A 7 48.27 28.92 24.82
C ARG A 7 46.83 29.19 24.39
N GLY A 8 46.51 30.45 24.05
CA GLY A 8 45.20 30.85 23.54
C GLY A 8 44.86 30.35 22.13
N SER A 9 45.87 30.19 21.27
CA SER A 9 45.71 29.62 19.94
C SER A 9 45.43 28.11 19.96
N LEU A 10 46.16 27.40 20.81
CA LEU A 10 46.01 25.94 21.00
C LEU A 10 44.61 25.57 21.57
N MET A 11 44.10 26.36 22.50
CA MET A 11 42.74 26.15 23.04
C MET A 11 41.64 26.44 22.01
N LYS A 12 41.82 27.41 21.10
CA LYS A 12 40.85 27.71 20.04
C LYS A 12 40.84 26.59 18.99
N THR A 13 41.98 26.07 18.59
CA THR A 13 42.09 24.93 17.66
C THR A 13 41.53 23.66 18.28
N LEU A 14 41.79 23.36 19.56
CA LEU A 14 41.21 22.20 20.24
C LEU A 14 39.68 22.29 20.34
N ARG A 15 39.14 23.44 20.67
CA ARG A 15 37.68 23.69 20.70
C ARG A 15 37.05 23.52 19.31
N ALA A 16 37.70 24.03 18.26
CA ALA A 16 37.25 23.84 16.87
C ALA A 16 37.24 22.36 16.47
N LEU A 17 38.29 21.62 16.84
CA LEU A 17 38.41 20.18 16.54
C LEU A 17 37.34 19.36 17.30
N VAL A 18 37.08 19.65 18.56
CA VAL A 18 36.01 19.02 19.34
C VAL A 18 34.63 19.33 18.77
N LEU A 19 34.37 20.58 18.36
CA LEU A 19 33.13 20.96 17.69
C LEU A 19 32.92 20.18 16.38
N LEU A 20 33.98 20.03 15.59
CA LEU A 20 33.97 19.30 14.31
C LEU A 20 33.73 17.80 14.54
N LEU A 21 34.32 17.23 15.58
CA LEU A 21 34.09 15.83 15.97
C LEU A 21 32.67 15.60 16.47
N VAL A 22 32.11 16.50 17.27
CA VAL A 22 30.71 16.45 17.73
C VAL A 22 29.74 16.56 16.56
N LEU A 23 29.97 17.47 15.60
CA LEU A 23 29.17 17.57 14.38
C LEU A 23 29.23 16.28 13.56
N GLY A 24 30.42 15.66 13.43
CA GLY A 24 30.60 14.36 12.73
C GLY A 24 29.84 13.21 13.40
N CYS A 25 29.85 13.13 14.72
CA CYS A 25 29.12 12.11 15.46
C CYS A 25 27.58 12.26 15.34
N LEU A 26 27.07 13.48 15.34
CA LEU A 26 25.63 13.74 15.17
C LEU A 26 25.13 13.32 13.77
N SER A 27 25.94 13.47 12.75
CA SER A 27 25.56 13.07 11.37
C SER A 27 25.45 11.53 11.21
N GLY A 28 26.24 10.74 11.93
CA GLY A 28 26.24 9.28 11.82
C GLY A 28 24.97 8.62 12.37
N CYS A 29 24.37 9.15 13.44
CA CYS A 29 23.14 8.62 14.02
C CYS A 29 21.92 8.75 13.08
N GLY A 30 21.80 9.84 12.36
CA GLY A 30 20.70 10.09 11.42
C GLY A 30 20.74 9.15 10.21
N TYR A 31 21.91 8.92 9.62
CA TYR A 31 22.11 8.04 8.49
C TYR A 31 21.65 6.60 8.77
N ASN A 32 22.13 6.01 9.86
CA ASN A 32 21.77 4.64 10.25
C ASN A 32 20.29 4.48 10.55
N ALA A 33 19.64 5.51 11.10
CA ALA A 33 18.20 5.50 11.33
C ALA A 33 17.41 5.52 10.01
N MET A 34 17.83 6.33 9.03
CA MET A 34 17.22 6.36 7.71
C MET A 34 17.37 5.04 6.96
N GLN A 35 18.54 4.41 7.02
CA GLN A 35 18.77 3.09 6.43
C GLN A 35 17.82 2.04 7.02
N ARG A 36 17.70 2.00 8.36
CA ARG A 36 16.74 1.09 9.01
C ARG A 36 15.31 1.32 8.58
N GLN A 37 14.92 2.58 8.42
CA GLN A 37 13.56 2.92 8.02
C GLN A 37 13.32 2.59 6.53
N ASP A 38 14.32 2.77 5.66
CA ASP A 38 14.26 2.35 4.26
C ASP A 38 14.06 0.83 4.14
N GLU A 39 14.81 0.05 4.91
CA GLU A 39 14.65 -1.41 4.98
C GLU A 39 13.29 -1.82 5.56
N ALA A 40 12.75 -1.09 6.55
CA ALA A 40 11.41 -1.34 7.08
C ALA A 40 10.32 -1.14 6.03
N VAL A 41 10.45 -0.13 5.16
CA VAL A 41 9.54 0.07 4.02
C VAL A 41 9.61 -1.10 3.04
N LYS A 42 10.82 -1.55 2.67
CA LYS A 42 11.02 -2.69 1.77
C LYS A 42 10.44 -3.99 2.35
N GLN A 43 10.63 -4.20 3.65
CA GLN A 43 10.07 -5.35 4.36
C GLN A 43 8.54 -5.32 4.35
N ALA A 44 7.93 -4.18 4.66
CA ALA A 44 6.49 -4.01 4.62
C ALA A 44 5.92 -4.20 3.21
N TRP A 45 6.64 -3.73 2.19
CA TRP A 45 6.29 -3.97 0.79
C TRP A 45 6.35 -5.46 0.42
N SER A 46 7.38 -6.17 0.83
CA SER A 46 7.50 -7.61 0.61
C SER A 46 6.34 -8.38 1.23
N GLU A 47 5.86 -7.96 2.41
CA GLU A 47 4.66 -8.54 3.02
C GLU A 47 3.41 -8.29 2.17
N VAL A 48 3.24 -7.08 1.61
CA VAL A 48 2.16 -6.76 0.67
C VAL A 48 2.20 -7.70 -0.54
N LEU A 49 3.37 -7.87 -1.17
CA LEU A 49 3.54 -8.75 -2.32
C LEU A 49 3.19 -10.21 -1.98
N ASN A 50 3.62 -10.71 -0.82
CA ASN A 50 3.33 -12.07 -0.37
C ASN A 50 1.81 -12.32 -0.24
N GLN A 51 1.06 -11.35 0.31
CA GLN A 51 -0.38 -11.51 0.45
C GLN A 51 -1.10 -11.46 -0.91
N TYR A 52 -0.67 -10.59 -1.81
CA TYR A 52 -1.21 -10.55 -3.16
C TYR A 52 -0.85 -11.79 -3.99
N GLN A 53 0.35 -12.34 -3.83
CA GLN A 53 0.72 -13.61 -4.46
C GLN A 53 -0.18 -14.72 -3.97
N ARG A 54 -0.40 -14.84 -2.66
CA ARG A 54 -1.31 -15.83 -2.09
C ARG A 54 -2.72 -15.72 -2.65
N ARG A 55 -3.23 -14.49 -2.86
CA ARG A 55 -4.52 -14.27 -3.53
C ARG A 55 -4.52 -14.79 -4.96
N ALA A 56 -3.49 -14.47 -5.73
CA ALA A 56 -3.35 -14.91 -7.12
C ALA A 56 -3.23 -16.45 -7.25
N ASP A 57 -2.64 -17.12 -6.26
CA ASP A 57 -2.48 -18.58 -6.23
C ASP A 57 -3.80 -19.32 -5.93
N LEU A 58 -4.76 -18.66 -5.27
CA LEU A 58 -6.10 -19.23 -5.05
C LEU A 58 -6.97 -19.19 -6.31
N VAL A 59 -6.71 -18.28 -7.25
CA VAL A 59 -7.55 -18.03 -8.41
C VAL A 59 -7.77 -19.24 -9.29
N PRO A 60 -6.74 -20.04 -9.69
CA PRO A 60 -6.95 -21.20 -10.55
C PRO A 60 -7.87 -22.25 -9.92
N ASN A 61 -7.71 -22.53 -8.63
CA ASN A 61 -8.53 -23.48 -7.91
C ASN A 61 -9.98 -23.01 -7.84
N LEU A 62 -10.19 -21.74 -7.55
CA LEU A 62 -11.52 -21.14 -7.50
C LEU A 62 -12.21 -21.20 -8.86
N VAL A 63 -11.53 -20.77 -9.94
CA VAL A 63 -12.07 -20.84 -11.31
C VAL A 63 -12.43 -22.27 -11.70
N ASN A 64 -11.55 -23.26 -11.43
CA ASN A 64 -11.81 -24.65 -11.75
C ASN A 64 -13.01 -25.21 -10.98
N THR A 65 -13.15 -24.87 -9.69
CA THR A 65 -14.29 -25.30 -8.88
C THR A 65 -15.60 -24.70 -9.41
N VAL A 66 -15.64 -23.39 -9.68
CA VAL A 66 -16.83 -22.72 -10.21
C VAL A 66 -17.20 -23.26 -11.60
N LYS A 67 -16.20 -23.49 -12.47
CA LYS A 67 -16.38 -24.00 -13.83
C LYS A 67 -17.05 -25.40 -13.85
N GLY A 68 -16.82 -26.20 -12.81
CA GLY A 68 -17.46 -27.52 -12.68
C GLY A 68 -18.99 -27.44 -12.57
N TYR A 69 -19.54 -26.33 -12.08
CA TYR A 69 -20.97 -26.11 -11.86
C TYR A 69 -21.58 -25.10 -12.83
N ALA A 70 -20.82 -24.11 -13.31
CA ALA A 70 -21.28 -22.96 -14.06
C ALA A 70 -20.62 -22.86 -15.45
N GLN A 71 -20.69 -23.93 -16.24
CA GLN A 71 -19.96 -24.04 -17.52
C GLN A 71 -20.31 -22.95 -18.55
N HIS A 72 -21.46 -22.32 -18.46
CA HIS A 72 -21.91 -21.29 -19.39
C HIS A 72 -21.40 -19.88 -19.09
N GLU A 73 -20.66 -19.70 -17.99
CA GLU A 73 -20.13 -18.41 -17.53
C GLU A 73 -18.73 -18.10 -18.10
N GLU A 74 -18.49 -18.46 -19.34
CA GLU A 74 -17.18 -18.38 -20.00
C GLU A 74 -16.55 -16.98 -19.91
N LYS A 75 -17.35 -15.91 -20.08
CA LYS A 75 -16.86 -14.52 -20.02
C LYS A 75 -16.23 -14.19 -18.68
N VAL A 76 -16.83 -14.64 -17.58
CA VAL A 76 -16.31 -14.37 -16.22
C VAL A 76 -15.02 -15.13 -15.98
N PHE A 77 -14.90 -16.36 -16.45
CA PHE A 77 -13.66 -17.14 -16.34
C PHE A 77 -12.50 -16.51 -17.13
N VAL A 78 -12.79 -16.07 -18.37
CA VAL A 78 -11.79 -15.39 -19.20
C VAL A 78 -11.35 -14.09 -18.53
N GLU A 79 -12.27 -13.32 -17.97
CA GLU A 79 -11.98 -12.06 -17.28
C GLU A 79 -11.06 -12.27 -16.07
N VAL A 80 -11.40 -13.23 -15.20
CA VAL A 80 -10.58 -13.56 -14.01
C VAL A 80 -9.20 -14.05 -14.42
N THR A 81 -9.12 -14.93 -15.44
CA THR A 81 -7.86 -15.47 -15.94
C THR A 81 -6.98 -14.37 -16.53
N ASN A 82 -7.55 -13.47 -17.32
CA ASN A 82 -6.83 -12.34 -17.90
C ASN A 82 -6.34 -11.35 -16.83
N ALA A 83 -7.18 -11.01 -15.86
CA ALA A 83 -6.79 -10.15 -14.75
C ALA A 83 -5.65 -10.76 -13.92
N ARG A 84 -5.69 -12.09 -13.68
CA ARG A 84 -4.60 -12.81 -13.02
C ARG A 84 -3.31 -12.77 -13.85
N ALA A 85 -3.40 -13.02 -15.16
CA ALA A 85 -2.24 -12.97 -16.06
C ALA A 85 -1.62 -11.57 -16.09
N LYS A 86 -2.43 -10.52 -16.09
CA LYS A 86 -1.97 -9.13 -16.03
C LYS A 86 -1.19 -8.85 -14.74
N VAL A 87 -1.68 -9.28 -13.59
CA VAL A 87 -0.95 -9.19 -12.32
C VAL A 87 0.38 -9.93 -12.40
N GLY A 88 0.40 -11.16 -12.92
CA GLY A 88 1.61 -11.96 -13.05
C GLY A 88 2.64 -11.43 -14.05
N SER A 89 2.22 -10.58 -15.01
CA SER A 89 3.13 -9.95 -15.99
C SER A 89 3.86 -8.73 -15.45
N LEU A 90 3.40 -8.16 -14.33
CA LEU A 90 4.03 -6.99 -13.74
C LEU A 90 5.36 -7.37 -13.07
N GLN A 91 6.42 -6.69 -13.48
CA GLN A 91 7.73 -6.82 -12.82
C GLN A 91 7.74 -5.95 -11.55
N VAL A 92 7.36 -6.56 -10.44
CA VAL A 92 7.27 -5.90 -9.14
C VAL A 92 8.35 -6.46 -8.23
N ASN A 93 9.18 -5.57 -7.69
CA ASN A 93 10.29 -5.91 -6.79
C ASN A 93 10.40 -4.89 -5.66
N ALA A 94 11.48 -4.98 -4.86
CA ALA A 94 11.72 -4.05 -3.77
C ALA A 94 11.89 -2.58 -4.23
N ASP A 95 12.34 -2.34 -5.48
CA ASP A 95 12.53 -0.99 -6.00
C ASP A 95 11.23 -0.33 -6.46
N THR A 96 10.15 -1.08 -6.57
CA THR A 96 8.81 -0.55 -6.89
C THR A 96 8.36 0.51 -5.88
N VAL A 97 8.83 0.44 -4.63
CA VAL A 97 8.56 1.44 -3.59
C VAL A 97 9.15 2.83 -3.88
N ASN A 98 10.01 2.93 -4.89
CA ASN A 98 10.64 4.19 -5.30
C ASN A 98 10.01 4.77 -6.59
N ASP A 99 9.09 4.03 -7.22
CA ASP A 99 8.51 4.36 -8.54
C ASP A 99 6.97 4.52 -8.41
N PRO A 100 6.46 5.76 -8.43
CA PRO A 100 5.03 6.02 -8.30
C PRO A 100 4.19 5.39 -9.42
N GLU A 101 4.72 5.35 -10.66
CA GLU A 101 3.98 4.80 -11.80
C GLU A 101 3.86 3.28 -11.72
N LYS A 102 4.93 2.59 -11.33
CA LYS A 102 4.88 1.14 -11.09
C LYS A 102 3.93 0.78 -9.94
N LEU A 103 3.96 1.55 -8.86
CA LEU A 103 3.04 1.35 -7.74
C LEU A 103 1.58 1.53 -8.19
N LYS A 104 1.28 2.56 -8.98
CA LYS A 104 -0.05 2.81 -9.54
C LYS A 104 -0.51 1.70 -10.50
N GLN A 105 0.38 1.24 -11.39
CA GLN A 105 0.08 0.11 -12.28
C GLN A 105 -0.22 -1.16 -11.49
N PHE A 106 0.56 -1.44 -10.44
CA PHE A 106 0.31 -2.56 -9.55
C PHE A 106 -1.06 -2.45 -8.85
N GLN A 107 -1.40 -1.28 -8.31
CA GLN A 107 -2.70 -1.03 -7.69
C GLN A 107 -3.86 -1.26 -8.67
N ALA A 108 -3.74 -0.71 -9.89
CA ALA A 108 -4.76 -0.86 -10.92
C ALA A 108 -4.99 -2.34 -11.30
N ALA A 109 -3.92 -3.11 -11.53
CA ALA A 109 -4.02 -4.52 -11.86
C ALA A 109 -4.61 -5.34 -10.71
N GLN A 110 -4.25 -5.05 -9.46
CA GLN A 110 -4.81 -5.70 -8.29
C GLN A 110 -6.30 -5.35 -8.08
N GLY A 111 -6.69 -4.12 -8.38
CA GLY A 111 -8.09 -3.68 -8.38
C GLY A 111 -8.92 -4.41 -9.45
N GLU A 112 -8.38 -4.57 -10.66
CA GLU A 112 -9.01 -5.30 -11.75
C GLU A 112 -9.23 -6.78 -11.38
N LEU A 113 -8.23 -7.45 -10.80
CA LEU A 113 -8.38 -8.82 -10.31
C LEU A 113 -9.42 -8.91 -9.20
N GLY A 114 -9.43 -7.97 -8.25
CA GLY A 114 -10.43 -7.91 -7.19
C GLY A 114 -11.85 -7.78 -7.75
N GLY A 115 -12.06 -6.90 -8.74
CA GLY A 115 -13.34 -6.73 -9.43
C GLY A 115 -13.79 -7.99 -10.17
N ALA A 116 -12.87 -8.65 -10.87
CA ALA A 116 -13.16 -9.91 -11.56
C ALA A 116 -13.54 -11.03 -10.59
N LEU A 117 -12.83 -11.16 -9.46
CA LEU A 117 -13.17 -12.13 -8.41
C LEU A 117 -14.54 -11.83 -7.78
N SER A 118 -14.86 -10.56 -7.54
CA SER A 118 -16.18 -10.19 -7.03
C SER A 118 -17.29 -10.62 -7.99
N ARG A 119 -17.12 -10.43 -9.32
CA ARG A 119 -18.08 -10.92 -10.31
C ARG A 119 -18.21 -12.44 -10.32
N LEU A 120 -17.09 -13.16 -10.16
CA LEU A 120 -17.12 -14.62 -10.04
C LEU A 120 -17.91 -15.07 -8.80
N MET A 121 -17.80 -14.36 -7.68
CA MET A 121 -18.61 -14.63 -6.48
C MET A 121 -20.09 -14.38 -6.73
N VAL A 122 -20.46 -13.31 -7.44
CA VAL A 122 -21.86 -13.06 -7.81
C VAL A 122 -22.45 -14.18 -8.68
N VAL A 123 -21.66 -14.74 -9.60
CA VAL A 123 -22.08 -15.93 -10.38
C VAL A 123 -22.47 -17.09 -9.46
N SER A 124 -21.69 -17.35 -8.40
CA SER A 124 -21.96 -18.46 -7.49
C SER A 124 -23.33 -18.39 -6.82
N GLU A 125 -23.92 -17.19 -6.70
CA GLU A 125 -25.25 -17.00 -6.12
C GLU A 125 -26.35 -17.64 -6.99
N ASN A 126 -26.13 -17.76 -8.29
CA ASN A 126 -27.06 -18.39 -9.22
C ASN A 126 -26.97 -19.94 -9.26
N TYR A 127 -25.98 -20.52 -8.57
CA TYR A 127 -25.71 -21.96 -8.57
C TYR A 127 -25.73 -22.53 -7.14
N PRO A 128 -26.90 -22.87 -6.58
CA PRO A 128 -27.03 -23.31 -5.17
C PRO A 128 -26.17 -24.54 -4.83
N GLN A 129 -25.96 -25.45 -5.78
CA GLN A 129 -25.12 -26.62 -5.59
C GLN A 129 -23.65 -26.26 -5.43
N LEU A 130 -23.14 -25.27 -6.18
CA LEU A 130 -21.80 -24.72 -6.02
C LEU A 130 -21.65 -24.08 -4.63
N LYS A 131 -22.65 -23.30 -4.23
CA LYS A 131 -22.64 -22.64 -2.93
C LYS A 131 -22.63 -23.63 -1.75
N ALA A 132 -23.20 -24.80 -1.93
CA ALA A 132 -23.21 -25.89 -0.96
C ALA A 132 -21.93 -26.76 -1.02
N ASP A 133 -21.07 -26.59 -2.04
CA ASP A 133 -19.84 -27.36 -2.19
C ASP A 133 -18.81 -26.96 -1.13
N GLY A 134 -18.32 -27.95 -0.36
CA GLY A 134 -17.38 -27.69 0.74
C GLY A 134 -16.02 -27.17 0.27
N LEU A 135 -15.57 -27.53 -0.94
CA LEU A 135 -14.32 -27.02 -1.51
C LEU A 135 -14.48 -25.54 -1.87
N PHE A 136 -15.61 -25.17 -2.49
CA PHE A 136 -15.91 -23.78 -2.82
C PHE A 136 -15.97 -22.91 -1.56
N GLN A 137 -16.69 -23.33 -0.52
CA GLN A 137 -16.78 -22.62 0.75
C GLN A 137 -15.41 -22.41 1.41
N ASN A 138 -14.55 -23.44 1.37
CA ASN A 138 -13.19 -23.35 1.89
C ASN A 138 -12.35 -22.34 1.10
N LEU A 139 -12.41 -22.36 -0.24
CA LEU A 139 -11.70 -21.43 -1.10
C LEU A 139 -12.21 -19.99 -0.90
N GLN A 140 -13.50 -19.79 -0.75
CA GLN A 140 -14.09 -18.49 -0.43
C GLN A 140 -13.57 -17.96 0.92
N ALA A 141 -13.60 -18.77 1.97
CA ALA A 141 -13.07 -18.40 3.29
C ALA A 141 -11.57 -18.08 3.25
N GLN A 142 -10.78 -18.81 2.46
CA GLN A 142 -9.36 -18.51 2.25
C GLN A 142 -9.16 -17.20 1.50
N LEU A 143 -9.98 -16.89 0.50
CA LEU A 143 -9.93 -15.64 -0.25
C LEU A 143 -10.26 -14.45 0.67
N GLU A 144 -11.35 -14.51 1.41
CA GLU A 144 -11.75 -13.49 2.39
C GLU A 144 -10.66 -13.28 3.46
N GLY A 145 -10.10 -14.36 4.00
CA GLY A 145 -8.98 -14.28 4.94
C GLY A 145 -7.73 -13.68 4.31
N THR A 146 -7.52 -13.85 3.00
CA THR A 146 -6.40 -13.24 2.29
C THR A 146 -6.63 -11.75 2.07
N GLU A 147 -7.84 -11.32 1.71
CA GLU A 147 -8.21 -9.89 1.59
C GLU A 147 -7.99 -9.14 2.91
N ASN A 148 -8.37 -9.74 4.03
CA ASN A 148 -8.10 -9.15 5.35
C ASN A 148 -6.59 -8.99 5.60
N ARG A 149 -5.78 -9.99 5.24
CA ARG A 149 -4.31 -9.90 5.37
C ARG A 149 -3.71 -8.88 4.42
N VAL A 150 -4.20 -8.76 3.18
CA VAL A 150 -3.81 -7.71 2.23
C VAL A 150 -4.06 -6.34 2.85
N THR A 151 -5.23 -6.12 3.44
CA THR A 151 -5.57 -4.86 4.10
C THR A 151 -4.60 -4.53 5.24
N VAL A 152 -4.29 -5.50 6.10
CA VAL A 152 -3.33 -5.32 7.20
C VAL A 152 -1.92 -5.02 6.67
N ALA A 153 -1.46 -5.77 5.65
CA ALA A 153 -0.14 -5.56 5.04
C ALA A 153 -0.04 -4.17 4.39
N ARG A 154 -1.08 -3.74 3.67
CA ARG A 154 -1.15 -2.38 3.09
C ARG A 154 -1.06 -1.30 4.17
N ASN A 155 -1.79 -1.43 5.26
CA ASN A 155 -1.76 -0.46 6.36
C ASN A 155 -0.36 -0.37 7.00
N ARG A 156 0.33 -1.51 7.17
CA ARG A 156 1.73 -1.52 7.65
C ARG A 156 2.67 -0.82 6.67
N TYR A 157 2.52 -1.07 5.38
CA TYR A 157 3.30 -0.37 4.34
C TYR A 157 3.05 1.13 4.38
N ILE A 158 1.78 1.57 4.42
CA ILE A 158 1.38 2.98 4.52
C ILE A 158 2.06 3.65 5.71
N GLN A 159 2.02 3.00 6.88
CA GLN A 159 2.65 3.51 8.10
C GLN A 159 4.18 3.60 7.95
N SER A 160 4.82 2.55 7.44
CA SER A 160 6.27 2.54 7.24
C SER A 160 6.74 3.64 6.28
N VAL A 161 5.98 3.89 5.21
CA VAL A 161 6.26 4.99 4.26
C VAL A 161 6.07 6.35 4.94
N ALA A 162 5.02 6.52 5.74
CA ALA A 162 4.77 7.77 6.46
C ALA A 162 5.91 8.07 7.46
N ASP A 163 6.36 7.08 8.22
CA ASP A 163 7.46 7.19 9.17
C ASP A 163 8.78 7.53 8.47
N TYR A 164 9.09 6.84 7.36
CA TYR A 164 10.26 7.12 6.53
C TYR A 164 10.22 8.54 5.97
N ASN A 165 9.12 8.93 5.34
CA ASN A 165 8.97 10.26 4.74
C ASN A 165 9.01 11.38 5.79
N SER A 166 8.46 11.15 6.97
CA SER A 166 8.55 12.08 8.10
C SER A 166 10.00 12.22 8.56
N MET A 167 10.72 11.12 8.73
CA MET A 167 12.11 11.11 9.18
C MET A 167 13.03 11.90 8.24
N ILE A 168 12.95 11.68 6.92
CA ILE A 168 13.83 12.37 5.95
C ILE A 168 13.51 13.85 5.79
N ARG A 169 12.32 14.31 6.24
CA ARG A 169 11.89 15.71 6.16
C ARG A 169 12.13 16.50 7.44
N THR A 170 12.34 15.82 8.56
CA THR A 170 12.50 16.44 9.88
C THR A 170 13.95 16.88 10.11
N PHE A 171 14.15 18.09 10.68
CA PHE A 171 15.48 18.56 11.09
C PHE A 171 15.97 17.78 12.33
N PRO A 172 17.26 17.41 12.42
CA PRO A 172 18.36 17.69 11.48
C PRO A 172 18.49 16.65 10.34
N ASN A 173 17.71 15.58 10.31
CA ASN A 173 17.80 14.47 9.38
C ASN A 173 17.66 14.90 7.91
N ASN A 174 16.88 15.95 7.63
CA ASN A 174 16.68 16.46 6.28
C ASN A 174 17.99 16.94 5.61
N LEU A 175 18.99 17.37 6.37
CA LEU A 175 20.31 17.73 5.85
C LEU A 175 21.06 16.49 5.38
N THR A 176 21.08 15.44 6.21
CA THR A 176 21.67 14.15 5.88
C THR A 176 20.94 13.50 4.70
N ALA A 177 19.61 13.56 4.69
CA ALA A 177 18.80 13.03 3.60
C ALA A 177 19.15 13.67 2.24
N LYS A 178 19.29 14.98 2.19
CA LYS A 178 19.72 15.70 0.97
C LYS A 178 21.14 15.32 0.54
N MET A 179 22.06 15.19 1.48
CA MET A 179 23.46 14.88 1.20
C MET A 179 23.62 13.47 0.61
N PHE A 180 22.83 12.50 1.07
CA PHE A 180 22.88 11.10 0.60
C PHE A 180 21.80 10.74 -0.44
N GLY A 181 21.03 11.72 -0.92
CA GLY A 181 20.08 11.53 -2.02
C GLY A 181 18.81 10.75 -1.66
N TYR A 182 18.41 10.71 -0.38
CA TYR A 182 17.14 10.11 0.02
C TYR A 182 15.95 10.89 -0.53
N GLN A 183 15.01 10.17 -1.13
CA GLN A 183 13.81 10.74 -1.73
C GLN A 183 12.54 10.28 -1.02
N ILE A 184 11.49 11.08 -1.13
CA ILE A 184 10.15 10.72 -0.63
C ILE A 184 9.65 9.51 -1.40
N LYS A 185 9.18 8.51 -0.67
CA LYS A 185 8.57 7.31 -1.25
C LYS A 185 7.08 7.51 -1.49
N PRO A 186 6.55 6.99 -2.62
CA PRO A 186 5.11 7.02 -2.88
C PRO A 186 4.37 6.10 -1.91
N ASN A 187 3.12 6.46 -1.64
CA ASN A 187 2.21 5.64 -0.83
C ASN A 187 1.06 5.11 -1.68
N PHE A 188 0.29 4.17 -1.14
CA PHE A 188 -0.96 3.79 -1.76
C PHE A 188 -1.90 4.99 -1.80
N SER A 189 -2.46 5.27 -2.99
CA SER A 189 -3.53 6.24 -3.17
C SER A 189 -4.88 5.53 -3.31
N VAL A 190 -5.94 6.21 -2.96
CA VAL A 190 -7.30 5.75 -3.27
C VAL A 190 -7.70 6.35 -4.62
N ASP A 191 -8.10 5.50 -5.56
CA ASP A 191 -8.41 5.92 -6.94
C ASP A 191 -9.53 6.97 -7.04
N ASN A 192 -10.24 7.23 -5.94
CA ASN A 192 -11.40 8.12 -5.90
C ASN A 192 -11.34 9.12 -4.73
N GLU A 193 -10.15 9.63 -4.40
CA GLU A 193 -9.92 10.53 -3.27
C GLU A 193 -10.87 11.76 -3.32
N LYS A 194 -11.11 12.31 -4.51
CA LYS A 194 -12.05 13.42 -4.70
C LYS A 194 -13.51 13.05 -4.41
N ALA A 195 -13.93 11.83 -4.76
CA ALA A 195 -15.29 11.39 -4.51
C ALA A 195 -15.52 10.99 -3.04
N ILE A 196 -14.47 10.47 -2.37
CA ILE A 196 -14.53 10.10 -0.96
C ILE A 196 -14.42 11.32 -0.05
N SER A 197 -13.73 12.37 -0.49
CA SER A 197 -13.59 13.63 0.26
C SER A 197 -14.84 14.50 0.21
N THR A 198 -15.77 14.22 -0.71
CA THR A 198 -17.07 14.91 -0.79
C THR A 198 -18.10 14.08 -0.04
N ALA A 199 -18.58 14.58 1.09
CA ALA A 199 -19.66 13.92 1.83
C ALA A 199 -20.88 13.76 0.91
N PRO A 200 -21.50 12.55 0.85
CA PRO A 200 -22.70 12.37 0.07
C PRO A 200 -23.78 13.33 0.56
N THR A 201 -24.32 14.16 -0.31
CA THR A 201 -25.48 14.99 -0.02
C THR A 201 -26.69 14.05 0.10
N VAL A 202 -27.13 13.82 1.33
CA VAL A 202 -28.39 13.12 1.57
C VAL A 202 -29.51 14.13 1.38
N ASP A 203 -30.17 14.07 0.24
CA ASP A 203 -31.42 14.82 0.01
C ASP A 203 -32.57 14.05 0.70
N PHE A 204 -32.97 14.52 1.84
CA PHE A 204 -34.17 14.04 2.54
C PHE A 204 -35.43 14.61 1.91
N GLY A 205 -35.51 14.70 0.60
CA GLY A 205 -36.62 15.22 -0.17
C GLY A 205 -37.62 16.01 0.67
N SER A 206 -37.65 17.32 0.53
CA SER A 206 -38.66 18.15 1.18
C SER A 206 -40.06 17.66 0.76
N GLY A 207 -40.60 16.70 1.52
CA GLY A 207 -41.95 16.24 1.33
C GLY A 207 -42.88 17.44 1.48
N THR A 208 -43.38 17.98 0.36
CA THR A 208 -44.44 18.94 0.35
C THR A 208 -45.65 18.29 1.07
N PRO A 209 -46.19 18.88 2.14
CA PRO A 209 -47.36 18.34 2.80
C PRO A 209 -48.51 18.31 1.79
N ALA A 210 -49.13 17.15 1.60
CA ALA A 210 -50.35 17.02 0.79
C ALA A 210 -51.41 17.99 1.30
N PRO A 211 -52.14 18.73 0.42
CA PRO A 211 -53.18 19.62 0.82
C PRO A 211 -54.31 18.82 1.52
N ALA A 212 -54.70 19.26 2.72
CA ALA A 212 -55.80 18.68 3.46
C ALA A 212 -57.07 18.70 2.62
N ALA A 213 -57.65 17.52 2.39
CA ALA A 213 -58.96 17.39 1.76
C ALA A 213 -60.01 18.08 2.65
N SER A 214 -60.60 19.17 2.14
CA SER A 214 -61.74 19.84 2.71
C SER A 214 -62.97 18.91 2.62
N ALA A 215 -63.43 18.45 3.78
CA ALA A 215 -64.73 17.78 3.88
C ALA A 215 -65.86 18.79 3.68
N HIS A 216 -66.73 18.49 2.72
CA HIS A 216 -68.11 18.97 2.66
C HIS A 216 -69.05 17.82 2.93
#